data_93db4ba13cbc3df32501a9a069ca3c45
#
_entry.id   93db4ba13cbc3df32501a9a069ca3c45
#
_cell.length_a   1.000
_cell.length_b   1.000
_cell.length_c   1.000
_cell.angle_alpha   90.00
_cell.angle_beta   90.00
_cell.angle_gamma   90.00
#
_symmetry.space_group_name_H-M   'P 1'
#
loop_
_entity.id
_entity.type
_entity.pdbx_description
1 polymer ?
#
loop_
_entity_poly.entity_id
_entity_poly.type
_entity_poly.pdbx_seq_one_letter_code
_entity_poly.pdbx_strand_id
1 'polypeptide(L)'
;MKVFKEIIAYFSHMNNKRRTLVWYIISLSIVLIEYLINSRLDKLVYFHPFISIVINIVLLIDLFFIPITFIAIDILKAQKNSIIKFFQIILSGIGIGLLSFAVIFVYSFFNNSSFNIDSVSIDFRSDKIYVENVVWLEDSHHVDVYQIENAFFVRWIDSYKL
;
A
#
# COMPACT_ATOMS: atom_id res chain seq x y z
N MET A 1 -20.76 4.04 -19.78
CA MET A 1 -19.66 4.02 -20.76
C MET A 1 -19.21 5.40 -21.24
N LYS A 2 -20.11 6.39 -21.46
CA LYS A 2 -19.77 7.77 -21.88
C LYS A 2 -18.92 8.52 -20.84
N VAL A 3 -19.32 8.50 -19.57
CA VAL A 3 -18.62 9.16 -18.45
C VAL A 3 -17.18 8.65 -18.30
N PHE A 4 -16.95 7.34 -18.44
CA PHE A 4 -15.62 6.76 -18.35
C PHE A 4 -14.68 7.22 -19.48
N LYS A 5 -15.20 7.37 -20.70
CA LYS A 5 -14.44 7.94 -21.83
C LYS A 5 -14.08 9.42 -21.61
N GLU A 6 -15.00 10.19 -21.05
CA GLU A 6 -14.76 11.60 -20.73
C GLU A 6 -13.70 11.77 -19.63
N ILE A 7 -13.73 10.92 -18.60
CA ILE A 7 -12.68 10.88 -17.54
C ILE A 7 -11.32 10.53 -18.15
N ILE A 8 -11.23 9.48 -18.99
CA ILE A 8 -9.97 9.11 -19.66
C ILE A 8 -9.46 10.24 -20.55
N ALA A 9 -10.34 10.88 -21.33
CA ALA A 9 -9.98 12.02 -22.18
C ALA A 9 -9.47 13.20 -21.35
N TYR A 10 -10.11 13.53 -20.23
CA TYR A 10 -9.67 14.56 -19.31
C TYR A 10 -8.26 14.27 -18.77
N PHE A 11 -8.02 13.02 -18.29
CA PHE A 11 -6.70 12.60 -17.82
C PHE A 11 -5.62 12.64 -18.91
N SER A 12 -5.96 12.32 -20.16
CA SER A 12 -4.99 12.34 -21.27
C SER A 12 -4.47 13.71 -21.61
N HIS A 13 -5.27 14.77 -21.39
CA HIS A 13 -4.91 16.17 -21.63
C HIS A 13 -4.23 16.85 -20.44
N MET A 14 -4.18 16.19 -19.27
CA MET A 14 -3.49 16.77 -18.11
C MET A 14 -1.97 16.68 -18.26
N ASN A 15 -1.30 17.71 -17.78
CA ASN A 15 0.16 17.70 -17.66
C ASN A 15 0.58 16.67 -16.55
N ASN A 16 1.77 16.07 -16.68
CA ASN A 16 2.24 14.98 -15.80
C ASN A 16 2.27 15.37 -14.32
N LYS A 17 2.61 16.64 -13.97
CA LYS A 17 2.56 17.12 -12.58
C LYS A 17 1.16 17.04 -11.98
N ARG A 18 0.14 17.43 -12.76
CA ARG A 18 -1.27 17.34 -12.32
C ARG A 18 -1.71 15.89 -12.23
N ARG A 19 -1.30 15.02 -13.17
CA ARG A 19 -1.56 13.58 -13.09
C ARG A 19 -0.99 12.97 -11.82
N THR A 20 0.27 13.27 -11.50
CA THR A 20 0.92 12.83 -10.26
C THR A 20 0.12 13.26 -9.04
N LEU A 21 -0.28 14.54 -8.97
CA LEU A 21 -1.07 15.05 -7.85
C LEU A 21 -2.41 14.32 -7.71
N VAL A 22 -3.13 14.10 -8.82
CA VAL A 22 -4.41 13.38 -8.79
C VAL A 22 -4.23 11.94 -8.33
N TRP A 23 -3.16 11.25 -8.76
CA TRP A 23 -2.86 9.90 -8.28
C TRP A 23 -2.57 9.86 -6.79
N TYR A 24 -1.80 10.80 -6.25
CA TYR A 24 -1.61 10.91 -4.80
C TYR A 24 -2.92 11.14 -4.03
N ILE A 25 -3.80 12.00 -4.56
CA ILE A 25 -5.12 12.23 -3.94
C ILE A 25 -5.95 10.94 -3.96
N ILE A 26 -5.96 10.18 -5.05
CA ILE A 26 -6.67 8.90 -5.14
C ILE A 26 -6.10 7.90 -4.12
N SER A 27 -4.78 7.73 -4.07
CA SER A 27 -4.12 6.81 -3.13
C SER A 27 -4.41 7.18 -1.67
N LEU A 28 -4.31 8.47 -1.32
CA LEU A 28 -4.66 8.95 0.02
C LEU A 28 -6.16 8.76 0.34
N SER A 29 -7.04 8.89 -0.67
CA SER A 29 -8.47 8.63 -0.48
C SER A 29 -8.74 7.15 -0.21
N ILE A 30 -8.03 6.22 -0.86
CA ILE A 30 -8.12 4.77 -0.59
C ILE A 30 -7.70 4.50 0.86
N VAL A 31 -6.56 5.03 1.30
CA VAL A 31 -6.06 4.88 2.68
C VAL A 31 -7.09 5.44 3.69
N LEU A 32 -7.66 6.61 3.41
CA LEU A 32 -8.66 7.21 4.29
C LEU A 32 -9.94 6.37 4.38
N ILE A 33 -10.43 5.86 3.25
CA ILE A 33 -11.61 5.00 3.21
C ILE A 33 -11.36 3.72 4.02
N GLU A 34 -10.21 3.10 3.84
CA GLU A 34 -9.84 1.90 4.60
C GLU A 34 -9.73 2.19 6.09
N TYR A 35 -9.09 3.30 6.49
CA TYR A 35 -9.06 3.74 7.88
C TYR A 35 -10.47 3.95 8.47
N LEU A 36 -11.37 4.57 7.71
CA LEU A 36 -12.76 4.76 8.15
C LEU A 36 -13.52 3.44 8.30
N ILE A 37 -13.28 2.47 7.42
CA ILE A 37 -13.84 1.11 7.56
C ILE A 37 -13.29 0.46 8.82
N ASN A 38 -11.96 0.44 8.99
CA ASN A 38 -11.30 -0.15 10.16
C ASN A 38 -11.75 0.47 11.48
N SER A 39 -11.96 1.79 11.51
CA SER A 39 -12.43 2.49 12.70
C SER A 39 -13.87 2.12 13.14
N ARG A 40 -14.62 1.47 12.26
CA ARG A 40 -16.00 0.99 12.51
C ARG A 40 -16.07 -0.51 12.80
N LEU A 41 -14.99 -1.26 12.54
CA LEU A 41 -14.92 -2.68 12.85
C LEU A 41 -14.75 -2.89 14.38
N ASP A 42 -15.17 -4.06 14.84
CA ASP A 42 -14.82 -4.54 16.16
C ASP A 42 -13.29 -4.67 16.28
N LYS A 43 -12.74 -4.41 17.46
CA LYS A 43 -11.29 -4.47 17.74
C LYS A 43 -10.64 -5.82 17.40
N LEU A 44 -11.42 -6.88 17.36
CA LEU A 44 -10.96 -8.23 17.05
C LEU A 44 -11.18 -8.64 15.58
N VAL A 45 -11.79 -7.76 14.76
CA VAL A 45 -12.05 -8.02 13.34
C VAL A 45 -11.02 -7.29 12.49
N TYR A 46 -10.40 -8.03 11.57
CA TYR A 46 -9.30 -7.59 10.72
C TYR A 46 -9.62 -7.88 9.25
N PHE A 47 -8.96 -7.18 8.34
CA PHE A 47 -9.00 -7.57 6.94
C PHE A 47 -8.32 -8.93 6.73
N HIS A 48 -8.88 -9.72 5.84
CA HIS A 48 -8.27 -10.98 5.41
C HIS A 48 -6.83 -10.73 4.90
N PRO A 49 -5.81 -11.55 5.29
CA PRO A 49 -4.41 -11.30 4.93
C PRO A 49 -4.18 -11.08 3.45
N PHE A 50 -4.85 -11.86 2.60
CA PHE A 50 -4.76 -11.71 1.15
C PHE A 50 -5.21 -10.31 0.67
N ILE A 51 -6.29 -9.76 1.24
CA ILE A 51 -6.79 -8.42 0.92
C ILE A 51 -5.78 -7.37 1.37
N SER A 52 -5.24 -7.49 2.58
CA SER A 52 -4.20 -6.59 3.09
C SER A 52 -2.96 -6.56 2.19
N ILE A 53 -2.48 -7.72 1.74
CA ILE A 53 -1.36 -7.82 0.80
C ILE A 53 -1.68 -7.10 -0.52
N VAL A 54 -2.86 -7.37 -1.09
CA VAL A 54 -3.28 -6.73 -2.36
C VAL A 54 -3.35 -5.21 -2.22
N ILE A 55 -3.92 -4.70 -1.13
CA ILE A 55 -3.98 -3.25 -0.87
C ILE A 55 -2.57 -2.67 -0.74
N ASN A 56 -1.68 -3.30 0.00
CA ASN A 56 -0.29 -2.84 0.16
C ASN A 56 0.46 -2.81 -1.18
N ILE A 57 0.28 -3.81 -2.04
CA ILE A 57 0.88 -3.84 -3.39
C ILE A 57 0.30 -2.71 -4.25
N VAL A 58 -1.01 -2.52 -4.25
CA VAL A 58 -1.66 -1.43 -5.01
C VAL A 58 -1.16 -0.08 -4.54
N LEU A 59 -1.08 0.16 -3.22
CA LEU A 59 -0.55 1.40 -2.66
C LEU A 59 0.91 1.63 -3.04
N LEU A 60 1.75 0.59 -3.05
CA LEU A 60 3.14 0.70 -3.47
C LEU A 60 3.24 1.12 -4.94
N ILE A 61 2.44 0.50 -5.82
CA ILE A 61 2.40 0.85 -7.24
C ILE A 61 1.95 2.31 -7.42
N ASP A 62 0.87 2.70 -6.77
CA ASP A 62 0.28 4.03 -6.90
C ASP A 62 1.19 5.13 -6.34
N LEU A 63 1.83 4.89 -5.19
CA LEU A 63 2.65 5.89 -4.51
C LEU A 63 4.07 5.98 -5.06
N PHE A 64 4.61 4.90 -5.64
CA PHE A 64 5.99 4.87 -6.14
C PHE A 64 6.07 4.82 -7.66
N PHE A 65 5.57 3.75 -8.28
CA PHE A 65 5.82 3.50 -9.71
C PHE A 65 5.12 4.50 -10.63
N ILE A 66 3.90 4.91 -10.31
CA ILE A 66 3.16 5.88 -11.15
C ILE A 66 3.79 7.27 -11.09
N PRO A 67 4.08 7.85 -9.91
CA PRO A 67 4.73 9.15 -9.83
C PRO A 67 6.12 9.19 -10.47
N ILE A 68 6.97 8.18 -10.22
CA ILE A 68 8.32 8.16 -10.81
C ILE A 68 8.25 8.09 -12.34
N THR A 69 7.29 7.34 -12.90
CA THR A 69 7.10 7.26 -14.35
C THR A 69 6.77 8.63 -14.95
N PHE A 70 5.85 9.38 -14.35
CA PHE A 70 5.49 10.71 -14.84
C PHE A 70 6.64 11.70 -14.74
N ILE A 71 7.39 11.69 -13.63
CA ILE A 71 8.56 12.56 -13.43
C ILE A 71 9.67 12.18 -14.41
N ALA A 72 9.93 10.90 -14.61
CA ALA A 72 10.93 10.43 -15.57
C ALA A 72 10.59 10.87 -17.00
N ILE A 73 9.33 10.79 -17.43
CA ILE A 73 8.89 11.27 -18.74
C ILE A 73 9.15 12.77 -18.88
N ASP A 74 8.85 13.57 -17.85
CA ASP A 74 9.07 15.03 -17.89
C ASP A 74 10.57 15.36 -17.97
N ILE A 75 11.42 14.69 -17.19
CA ILE A 75 12.88 14.86 -17.22
C ILE A 75 13.44 14.47 -18.60
N LEU A 76 12.99 13.34 -19.17
CA LEU A 76 13.44 12.87 -20.47
C LEU A 76 13.09 13.85 -21.59
N LYS A 77 11.97 14.56 -21.49
CA LYS A 77 11.55 15.57 -22.47
C LYS A 77 12.26 16.91 -22.29
N ALA A 78 12.45 17.38 -21.05
CA ALA A 78 12.96 18.70 -20.75
C ALA A 78 14.49 18.80 -20.83
N GLN A 79 15.21 17.75 -20.45
CA GLN A 79 16.67 17.79 -20.30
C GLN A 79 17.39 17.26 -21.54
N LYS A 80 18.37 18.04 -22.06
CA LYS A 80 19.19 17.62 -23.21
C LYS A 80 20.39 16.75 -22.82
N ASN A 81 21.01 17.02 -21.66
CA ASN A 81 22.20 16.30 -21.22
C ASN A 81 21.83 14.94 -20.59
N SER A 82 22.36 13.84 -21.15
CA SER A 82 22.06 12.46 -20.71
C SER A 82 22.51 12.16 -19.29
N ILE A 83 23.66 12.71 -18.86
CA ILE A 83 24.19 12.48 -17.52
C ILE A 83 23.28 13.16 -16.49
N ILE A 84 22.89 14.40 -16.76
CA ILE A 84 22.00 15.14 -15.86
C ILE A 84 20.63 14.48 -15.78
N LYS A 85 20.08 13.96 -16.89
CA LYS A 85 18.84 13.18 -16.88
C LYS A 85 18.92 11.99 -15.91
N PHE A 86 20.00 11.23 -16.02
CA PHE A 86 20.21 10.05 -15.19
C PHE A 86 20.21 10.38 -13.70
N PHE A 87 21.00 11.37 -13.30
CA PHE A 87 21.06 11.80 -11.90
C PHE A 87 19.73 12.37 -11.39
N GLN A 88 19.01 13.14 -12.20
CA GLN A 88 17.71 13.68 -11.80
C GLN A 88 16.65 12.58 -11.61
N ILE A 89 16.63 11.56 -12.48
CA ILE A 89 15.70 10.43 -12.35
C ILE A 89 16.02 9.64 -11.08
N ILE A 90 17.29 9.34 -10.81
CA ILE A 90 17.70 8.62 -9.59
C ILE A 90 17.32 9.41 -8.34
N LEU A 91 17.67 10.69 -8.28
CA LEU A 91 17.38 11.53 -7.11
C LEU A 91 15.87 11.66 -6.87
N SER A 92 15.09 11.83 -7.94
CA SER A 92 13.63 11.84 -7.85
C SER A 92 13.07 10.49 -7.38
N GLY A 93 13.63 9.39 -7.87
CA GLY A 93 13.27 8.04 -7.45
C GLY A 93 13.53 7.79 -5.97
N ILE A 94 14.68 8.23 -5.47
CA ILE A 94 15.02 8.13 -4.04
C ILE A 94 14.02 8.96 -3.21
N GLY A 95 13.74 10.21 -3.60
CA GLY A 95 12.81 11.09 -2.88
C GLY A 95 11.39 10.52 -2.84
N ILE A 96 10.88 10.03 -3.97
CA ILE A 96 9.57 9.38 -4.05
C ILE A 96 9.56 8.09 -3.26
N GLY A 97 10.63 7.28 -3.33
CA GLY A 97 10.75 6.04 -2.57
C GLY A 97 10.69 6.27 -1.06
N LEU A 98 11.42 7.25 -0.55
CA LEU A 98 11.38 7.63 0.87
C LEU A 98 9.98 8.11 1.30
N LEU A 99 9.34 8.95 0.47
CA LEU A 99 7.98 9.43 0.75
C LEU A 99 6.97 8.28 0.75
N SER A 100 7.02 7.40 -0.26
CA SER A 100 6.14 6.24 -0.37
C SER A 100 6.33 5.28 0.80
N PHE A 101 7.58 5.03 1.18
CA PHE A 101 7.90 4.21 2.35
C PHE A 101 7.33 4.84 3.63
N ALA A 102 7.51 6.15 3.83
CA ALA A 102 6.96 6.83 5.01
C ALA A 102 5.43 6.72 5.07
N VAL A 103 4.74 6.89 3.93
CA VAL A 103 3.27 6.76 3.87
C VAL A 103 2.82 5.34 4.18
N ILE A 104 3.45 4.30 3.58
CA ILE A 104 3.12 2.90 3.83
C ILE A 104 3.43 2.53 5.28
N PHE A 105 4.55 3.00 5.83
CA PHE A 105 4.93 2.76 7.21
C PHE A 105 3.91 3.33 8.19
N VAL A 106 3.55 4.61 8.03
CA VAL A 106 2.51 5.25 8.85
C VAL A 106 1.17 4.53 8.70
N TYR A 107 0.80 4.18 7.47
CA TYR A 107 -0.41 3.43 7.18
C TYR A 107 -0.45 2.08 7.93
N SER A 108 0.66 1.32 7.93
CA SER A 108 0.74 0.04 8.62
C SER A 108 0.54 0.14 10.14
N PHE A 109 0.93 1.27 10.76
CA PHE A 109 0.66 1.50 12.19
C PHE A 109 -0.82 1.77 12.51
N PHE A 110 -1.56 2.38 11.59
CA PHE A 110 -2.95 2.75 11.81
C PHE A 110 -3.94 1.76 11.19
N ASN A 111 -3.43 0.82 10.41
CA ASN A 111 -4.28 -0.16 9.75
C ASN A 111 -4.53 -1.38 10.65
N ASN A 112 -5.80 -1.69 10.87
CA ASN A 112 -6.22 -2.90 11.54
C ASN A 112 -6.21 -4.07 10.54
N SER A 113 -5.03 -4.59 10.25
CA SER A 113 -4.78 -5.63 9.25
C SER A 113 -4.27 -6.90 9.93
N SER A 114 -4.75 -8.05 9.49
CA SER A 114 -4.23 -9.35 9.93
C SER A 114 -2.84 -9.67 9.36
N PHE A 115 -2.37 -8.87 8.40
CA PHE A 115 -1.04 -8.98 7.81
C PHE A 115 -0.35 -7.62 7.86
N ASN A 116 0.68 -7.51 8.68
CA ASN A 116 1.45 -6.30 8.91
C ASN A 116 2.87 -6.42 8.33
N ILE A 117 3.66 -5.36 8.49
CA ILE A 117 5.03 -5.30 7.98
C ILE A 117 5.98 -6.27 8.68
N ASP A 118 5.64 -6.70 9.89
CA ASP A 118 6.35 -7.68 10.72
C ASP A 118 5.88 -9.14 10.49
N SER A 119 4.88 -9.34 9.65
CA SER A 119 4.40 -10.68 9.30
C SER A 119 5.37 -11.39 8.35
N VAL A 120 5.81 -12.59 8.75
CA VAL A 120 6.81 -13.39 8.03
C VAL A 120 6.17 -14.51 7.21
N SER A 121 5.17 -15.17 7.78
CA SER A 121 4.50 -16.29 7.12
C SER A 121 3.01 -16.31 7.37
N ILE A 122 2.26 -16.93 6.45
CA ILE A 122 0.82 -17.14 6.57
C ILE A 122 0.54 -18.62 6.23
N ASP A 123 -0.11 -19.31 7.15
CA ASP A 123 -0.56 -20.69 6.94
C ASP A 123 -2.09 -20.78 7.05
N PHE A 124 -2.71 -21.39 6.05
CA PHE A 124 -4.16 -21.56 5.98
C PHE A 124 -4.53 -22.99 6.34
N ARG A 125 -5.29 -23.16 7.42
CA ARG A 125 -5.75 -24.48 7.87
C ARG A 125 -7.25 -24.48 8.08
N SER A 126 -7.96 -25.12 7.15
CA SER A 126 -9.41 -25.22 7.22
C SER A 126 -10.09 -23.84 7.24
N ASP A 127 -10.66 -23.46 8.37
CA ASP A 127 -11.37 -22.19 8.62
C ASP A 127 -10.53 -21.18 9.42
N LYS A 128 -9.25 -21.48 9.65
CA LYS A 128 -8.32 -20.64 10.42
C LYS A 128 -7.12 -20.22 9.60
N ILE A 129 -6.58 -19.07 9.99
CA ILE A 129 -5.36 -18.51 9.42
C ILE A 129 -4.38 -18.30 10.57
N TYR A 130 -3.16 -18.74 10.37
CA TYR A 130 -2.03 -18.56 11.28
C TYR A 130 -1.06 -17.58 10.64
N VAL A 131 -0.83 -16.44 11.30
CA VAL A 131 0.09 -15.40 10.83
C VAL A 131 1.26 -15.35 11.81
N GLU A 132 2.44 -15.69 11.31
CA GLU A 132 3.68 -15.57 12.08
C GLU A 132 4.22 -14.16 11.98
N ASN A 133 4.42 -13.51 13.11
CA ASN A 133 4.96 -12.17 13.24
C ASN A 133 6.28 -12.19 14.01
N VAL A 134 7.20 -11.31 13.66
CA VAL A 134 8.49 -11.13 14.33
C VAL A 134 8.46 -9.87 15.19
N VAL A 135 8.74 -9.99 16.45
CA VAL A 135 8.95 -8.84 17.34
C VAL A 135 10.40 -8.41 17.27
N TRP A 136 10.68 -7.42 16.44
CA TRP A 136 12.04 -6.95 16.10
C TRP A 136 12.92 -6.57 17.29
N LEU A 137 12.32 -6.07 18.39
CA LEU A 137 13.07 -5.67 19.57
C LEU A 137 13.41 -6.83 20.52
N GLU A 138 12.69 -7.93 20.43
CA GLU A 138 12.82 -9.07 21.34
C GLU A 138 13.41 -10.31 20.68
N ASP A 139 13.65 -10.24 19.36
CA ASP A 139 14.05 -11.39 18.53
C ASP A 139 13.17 -12.62 18.82
N SER A 140 11.87 -12.37 18.97
CA SER A 140 10.88 -13.37 19.30
C SER A 140 9.84 -13.48 18.21
N HIS A 141 9.38 -14.72 17.98
CA HIS A 141 8.30 -15.01 17.04
C HIS A 141 7.03 -15.30 17.83
N HIS A 142 5.91 -14.77 17.36
CA HIS A 142 4.59 -15.17 17.84
C HIS A 142 3.67 -15.46 16.67
N VAL A 143 2.69 -16.32 16.90
CA VAL A 143 1.70 -16.69 15.91
C VAL A 143 0.34 -16.21 16.35
N ASP A 144 -0.25 -15.32 15.55
CA ASP A 144 -1.63 -14.90 15.70
C ASP A 144 -2.56 -15.83 14.94
N VAL A 145 -3.62 -16.23 15.59
CA VAL A 145 -4.63 -17.15 15.04
C VAL A 145 -5.91 -16.40 14.76
N TYR A 146 -6.38 -16.49 13.53
CA TYR A 146 -7.60 -15.84 13.07
C TYR A 146 -8.62 -16.88 12.59
N GLN A 147 -9.89 -16.66 12.92
CA GLN A 147 -11.04 -17.35 12.35
C GLN A 147 -11.52 -16.63 11.11
N ILE A 148 -11.74 -17.34 10.00
CA ILE A 148 -12.30 -16.77 8.78
C ILE A 148 -13.80 -16.50 9.00
N GLU A 149 -14.22 -15.24 8.97
CA GLU A 149 -15.65 -14.87 9.02
C GLU A 149 -16.29 -14.84 7.63
N ASN A 150 -15.55 -14.31 6.65
CA ASN A 150 -15.97 -14.27 5.25
C ASN A 150 -14.77 -13.98 4.32
N ALA A 151 -15.00 -13.76 3.03
CA ALA A 151 -13.95 -13.51 2.05
C ALA A 151 -13.13 -12.23 2.31
N PHE A 152 -13.62 -11.29 3.11
CA PHE A 152 -12.98 -9.99 3.33
C PHE A 152 -12.43 -9.83 4.74
N PHE A 153 -13.01 -10.51 5.74
CA PHE A 153 -12.73 -10.31 7.15
C PHE A 153 -12.41 -11.60 7.88
N VAL A 154 -11.49 -11.46 8.83
CA VAL A 154 -11.11 -12.49 9.78
C VAL A 154 -11.23 -11.94 11.20
N ARG A 155 -11.49 -12.81 12.17
CA ARG A 155 -11.53 -12.48 13.60
C ARG A 155 -10.33 -13.07 14.30
N TRP A 156 -9.58 -12.26 15.02
CA TRP A 156 -8.52 -12.73 15.91
C TRP A 156 -9.12 -13.55 17.06
N ILE A 157 -8.55 -14.71 17.34
CA ILE A 157 -9.04 -15.63 18.39
C ILE A 157 -7.98 -15.98 19.42
N ASP A 158 -6.71 -16.02 19.04
CA ASP A 158 -5.63 -16.44 19.93
C ASP A 158 -4.26 -15.95 19.44
N SER A 159 -3.27 -15.97 20.34
CA SER A 159 -1.87 -15.72 20.01
C SER A 159 -0.97 -16.53 20.92
N TYR A 160 0.09 -17.12 20.40
CA TYR A 160 1.09 -17.86 21.17
C TYR A 160 2.50 -17.57 20.68
N LYS A 161 3.46 -17.64 21.61
CA LYS A 161 4.89 -17.46 21.33
C LYS A 161 5.49 -18.77 20.82
N LEU A 162 6.35 -18.68 19.80
CA LEU A 162 7.14 -19.81 19.30
C LEU A 162 8.42 -19.99 20.09
#